data_d06d663fa84cafbb8630c7f78c3fc6ed
#
_entry.id   d06d663fa84cafbb8630c7f78c3fc6ed
#
_cell.length_a   1.000
_cell.length_b   1.000
_cell.length_c   1.000
_cell.angle_alpha   90.00
_cell.angle_beta   90.00
_cell.angle_gamma   90.00
#
_symmetry.space_group_name_H-M   'P 1'
#
loop_
_entity.id
_entity.type
_entity.pdbx_description
1 polymer ?
#
loop_
_entity_poly.entity_id
_entity_poly.type
_entity_poly.pdbx_seq_one_letter_code
_entity_poly.pdbx_strand_id
1 'polypeptide(L)'
;AEKEIQEFVNKTDIPYQPMSMAKGLIPDTDPHCTASCRGLALRTADVVLVVGARLNWMLNFGQGKEWNPDVKFIQMEIDPNEIENARSIACPVVGDLKSGLQMLIDGLEKTPVKASQDWLDALKADTEKNNEKFAVRLNSDKVPMGHWNALGAIKKVYDKNQDIYICNEGANSLDD
;
A
#
# COMPACT_ATOMS: atom_id res chain seq x y z
N ALA A 1 16.25 2.30 5.77
CA ALA A 1 14.95 1.93 6.38
C ALA A 1 14.31 0.67 5.76
N GLU A 2 14.85 0.14 4.66
CA GLU A 2 14.26 -1.00 3.94
C GLU A 2 14.12 -2.24 4.83
N LYS A 3 15.21 -2.67 5.47
CA LYS A 3 15.21 -3.85 6.36
C LYS A 3 14.29 -3.67 7.56
N GLU A 4 14.28 -2.48 8.11
CA GLU A 4 13.45 -2.13 9.27
C GLU A 4 11.96 -2.15 8.93
N ILE A 5 11.57 -1.69 7.71
CA ILE A 5 10.18 -1.78 7.25
C ILE A 5 9.77 -3.26 7.08
N GLN A 6 10.60 -4.06 6.41
CA GLN A 6 10.35 -5.48 6.22
C GLN A 6 10.23 -6.21 7.58
N GLU A 7 11.12 -5.92 8.51
CA GLU A 7 11.09 -6.50 9.85
C GLU A 7 9.84 -6.08 10.62
N PHE A 8 9.46 -4.79 10.55
CA PHE A 8 8.26 -4.28 11.20
C PHE A 8 6.99 -4.98 10.70
N VAL A 9 6.82 -5.07 9.37
CA VAL A 9 5.67 -5.77 8.77
C VAL A 9 5.65 -7.23 9.19
N ASN A 10 6.79 -7.94 9.11
CA ASN A 10 6.88 -9.36 9.47
C ASN A 10 6.60 -9.63 10.96
N LYS A 11 6.93 -8.70 11.85
CA LYS A 11 6.66 -8.86 13.29
C LYS A 11 5.23 -8.54 13.68
N THR A 12 4.58 -7.65 12.95
CA THR A 12 3.26 -7.11 13.31
C THR A 12 2.11 -7.70 12.52
N ASP A 13 2.37 -8.31 11.36
CA ASP A 13 1.37 -8.73 10.38
C ASP A 13 0.45 -7.57 9.93
N ILE A 14 0.92 -6.31 10.06
CA ILE A 14 0.14 -5.13 9.67
C ILE A 14 0.11 -5.02 8.15
N PRO A 15 -1.10 -4.88 7.54
CA PRO A 15 -1.22 -4.63 6.11
C PRO A 15 -0.56 -3.31 5.71
N TYR A 16 0.02 -3.26 4.52
CA TYR A 16 0.69 -2.07 4.01
C TYR A 16 0.25 -1.71 2.59
N GLN A 17 0.33 -0.42 2.29
CA GLN A 17 0.11 0.15 0.96
C GLN A 17 1.40 0.80 0.47
N PRO A 18 2.08 0.24 -0.54
CA PRO A 18 3.27 0.88 -1.09
C PRO A 18 2.89 2.13 -1.89
N MET A 19 3.52 3.25 -1.58
CA MET A 19 3.48 4.44 -2.44
C MET A 19 4.49 4.28 -3.57
N SER A 20 4.38 5.12 -4.62
CA SER A 20 5.16 4.98 -5.87
C SER A 20 6.65 4.76 -5.64
N MET A 21 7.27 5.51 -4.74
CA MET A 21 8.71 5.41 -4.43
C MET A 21 9.06 4.21 -3.54
N ALA A 22 8.07 3.56 -2.94
CA ALA A 22 8.25 2.38 -2.08
C ALA A 22 7.97 1.05 -2.81
N LYS A 23 7.60 1.11 -4.09
CA LYS A 23 7.39 -0.08 -4.92
C LYS A 23 8.66 -0.93 -4.97
N GLY A 24 8.51 -2.23 -4.76
CA GLY A 24 9.63 -3.19 -4.75
C GLY A 24 10.37 -3.32 -3.41
N LEU A 25 10.04 -2.50 -2.41
CA LEU A 25 10.62 -2.59 -1.07
C LEU A 25 10.21 -3.91 -0.37
N ILE A 26 8.96 -4.29 -0.54
CA ILE A 26 8.42 -5.62 -0.23
C ILE A 26 7.74 -6.11 -1.52
N PRO A 27 7.82 -7.39 -1.87
CA PRO A 27 7.18 -7.91 -3.08
C PRO A 27 5.67 -7.64 -3.10
N ASP A 28 5.13 -7.23 -4.25
CA ASP A 28 3.69 -6.99 -4.41
C ASP A 28 2.83 -8.27 -4.20
N THR A 29 3.47 -9.44 -4.22
CA THR A 29 2.85 -10.74 -3.91
C THR A 29 2.79 -11.06 -2.43
N ASP A 30 3.34 -10.20 -1.57
CA ASP A 30 3.25 -10.38 -0.12
C ASP A 30 1.78 -10.32 0.34
N PRO A 31 1.34 -11.23 1.22
CA PRO A 31 -0.05 -11.31 1.66
C PRO A 31 -0.55 -10.08 2.42
N HIS A 32 0.35 -9.25 2.96
CA HIS A 32 0.00 -8.01 3.65
C HIS A 32 -0.14 -6.80 2.71
N CYS A 33 0.19 -6.96 1.40
CA CYS A 33 0.05 -5.89 0.42
C CYS A 33 -1.43 -5.61 0.11
N THR A 34 -1.87 -4.38 0.32
CA THR A 34 -3.27 -3.98 0.13
C THR A 34 -3.55 -3.35 -1.24
N ALA A 35 -2.63 -3.42 -2.20
CA ALA A 35 -2.79 -2.77 -3.50
C ALA A 35 -4.10 -3.17 -4.20
N SER A 36 -4.48 -4.46 -4.17
CA SER A 36 -5.73 -4.96 -4.77
C SER A 36 -7.00 -4.68 -3.95
N CYS A 37 -6.87 -4.39 -2.66
CA CYS A 37 -8.00 -4.09 -1.75
C CYS A 37 -7.87 -2.71 -1.09
N ARG A 38 -7.09 -1.80 -1.69
CA ARG A 38 -6.77 -0.46 -1.15
C ARG A 38 -8.01 0.26 -0.63
N GLY A 39 -9.10 0.26 -1.39
CA GLY A 39 -10.31 0.97 -0.99
C GLY A 39 -10.94 0.43 0.30
N LEU A 40 -10.91 -0.87 0.54
CA LEU A 40 -11.37 -1.45 1.80
C LEU A 40 -10.40 -1.12 2.92
N ALA A 41 -9.09 -1.29 2.71
CA ALA A 41 -8.08 -1.00 3.72
C ALA A 41 -8.18 0.45 4.25
N LEU A 42 -8.27 1.45 3.35
CA LEU A 42 -8.40 2.85 3.75
C LEU A 42 -9.70 3.16 4.52
N ARG A 43 -10.81 2.55 4.11
CA ARG A 43 -12.12 2.78 4.77
C ARG A 43 -12.25 2.11 6.12
N THR A 44 -11.45 1.10 6.42
CA THR A 44 -11.61 0.28 7.62
C THR A 44 -10.44 0.37 8.59
N ALA A 45 -9.31 0.97 8.18
CA ALA A 45 -8.20 1.22 9.08
C ALA A 45 -8.60 2.28 10.13
N ASP A 46 -8.37 1.98 11.40
CA ASP A 46 -8.57 2.88 12.54
C ASP A 46 -7.30 3.69 12.85
N VAL A 47 -6.13 3.12 12.62
CA VAL A 47 -4.82 3.77 12.73
C VAL A 47 -4.00 3.54 11.48
N VAL A 48 -3.37 4.58 10.97
CA VAL A 48 -2.48 4.51 9.81
C VAL A 48 -1.12 5.10 10.13
N LEU A 49 -0.08 4.29 9.99
CA LEU A 49 1.30 4.73 10.07
C LEU A 49 1.78 5.14 8.67
N VAL A 50 2.06 6.41 8.48
CA VAL A 50 2.63 6.99 7.26
C VAL A 50 4.14 7.07 7.42
N VAL A 51 4.90 6.34 6.61
CA VAL A 51 6.35 6.22 6.71
C VAL A 51 7.02 6.88 5.52
N GLY A 52 7.58 8.07 5.70
CA GLY A 52 8.28 8.83 4.66
C GLY A 52 7.42 9.16 3.44
N ALA A 53 6.12 9.24 3.63
CA ALA A 53 5.17 9.57 2.58
C ALA A 53 4.33 10.79 2.99
N ARG A 54 3.86 11.53 1.98
CA ARG A 54 3.01 12.70 2.19
C ARG A 54 1.55 12.33 2.04
N LEU A 55 0.70 12.91 2.86
CA LEU A 55 -0.76 12.86 2.66
C LEU A 55 -1.15 13.84 1.55
N ASN A 56 -0.77 13.52 0.32
CA ASN A 56 -1.02 14.33 -0.86
C ASN A 56 -2.30 13.90 -1.61
N TRP A 57 -2.50 14.42 -2.82
CA TRP A 57 -3.65 14.11 -3.66
C TRP A 57 -3.83 12.62 -3.95
N MET A 58 -2.74 11.83 -4.05
CA MET A 58 -2.81 10.38 -4.28
C MET A 58 -3.48 9.61 -3.13
N LEU A 59 -3.41 10.18 -1.93
CA LEU A 59 -4.07 9.68 -0.72
C LEU A 59 -5.28 10.55 -0.33
N ASN A 60 -5.79 11.34 -1.28
CA ASN A 60 -6.88 12.28 -1.06
C ASN A 60 -6.68 13.13 0.22
N PHE A 61 -5.42 13.53 0.47
CA PHE A 61 -4.99 14.31 1.64
C PHE A 61 -5.38 13.70 3.00
N GLY A 62 -5.58 12.37 3.04
CA GLY A 62 -6.06 11.68 4.25
C GLY A 62 -7.50 12.02 4.61
N GLN A 63 -8.31 12.49 3.68
CA GLN A 63 -9.66 13.01 3.90
C GLN A 63 -10.67 12.40 2.94
N GLY A 64 -11.96 12.67 3.17
CA GLY A 64 -13.04 12.25 2.29
C GLY A 64 -13.54 10.83 2.55
N LYS A 65 -14.46 10.39 1.69
CA LYS A 65 -15.20 9.12 1.83
C LYS A 65 -14.35 7.86 1.60
N GLU A 66 -13.15 8.03 1.08
CA GLU A 66 -12.18 6.95 0.85
C GLU A 66 -11.54 6.47 2.14
N TRP A 67 -11.60 7.29 3.20
CA TRP A 67 -11.00 7.02 4.48
C TRP A 67 -12.05 6.69 5.55
N ASN A 68 -11.65 5.91 6.54
CA ASN A 68 -12.42 5.83 7.80
C ASN A 68 -12.53 7.24 8.40
N PRO A 69 -13.73 7.73 8.72
CA PRO A 69 -13.91 9.08 9.27
C PRO A 69 -13.17 9.30 10.61
N ASP A 70 -12.98 8.24 11.38
CA ASP A 70 -12.33 8.26 12.71
C ASP A 70 -10.85 7.86 12.66
N VAL A 71 -10.27 7.71 11.46
CA VAL A 71 -8.87 7.29 11.30
C VAL A 71 -7.90 8.25 11.98
N LYS A 72 -6.97 7.68 12.73
CA LYS A 72 -5.86 8.39 13.34
C LYS A 72 -4.57 8.15 12.58
N PHE A 73 -3.83 9.22 12.29
CA PHE A 73 -2.56 9.12 11.60
C PHE A 73 -1.38 9.25 12.56
N ILE A 74 -0.43 8.37 12.41
CA ILE A 74 0.94 8.50 12.90
C ILE A 74 1.77 8.83 11.67
N GLN A 75 2.45 9.97 11.63
CA GLN A 75 3.26 10.37 10.48
C GLN A 75 4.72 10.43 10.88
N MET A 76 5.54 9.61 10.23
CA MET A 76 6.98 9.58 10.41
C MET A 76 7.65 10.22 9.18
N GLU A 77 8.34 11.34 9.40
CA GLU A 77 8.93 12.14 8.33
C GLU A 77 10.20 12.85 8.85
N ILE A 78 11.20 13.00 7.96
CA ILE A 78 12.45 13.68 8.30
C ILE A 78 12.30 15.20 8.27
N ASP A 79 11.45 15.71 7.36
CA ASP A 79 11.17 17.15 7.27
C ASP A 79 9.95 17.53 8.13
N PRO A 80 10.13 18.30 9.21
CA PRO A 80 9.00 18.70 10.06
C PRO A 80 7.96 19.55 9.32
N ASN A 81 8.32 20.20 8.21
CA ASN A 81 7.37 21.01 7.44
C ASN A 81 6.38 20.14 6.63
N GLU A 82 6.65 18.85 6.47
CA GLU A 82 5.72 17.93 5.81
C GLU A 82 4.71 17.30 6.78
N ILE A 83 4.86 17.53 8.07
CA ILE A 83 3.92 17.07 9.10
C ILE A 83 2.70 18.01 9.14
N GLU A 84 1.52 17.45 9.23
CA GLU A 84 0.22 18.16 9.33
C GLU A 84 -0.15 19.07 8.15
N ASN A 85 0.53 18.97 7.02
CA ASN A 85 0.23 19.81 5.85
C ASN A 85 -1.20 19.65 5.30
N ALA A 86 -1.81 18.48 5.49
CA ALA A 86 -3.12 18.18 4.92
C ALA A 86 -4.21 18.04 5.97
N ARG A 87 -3.86 17.56 7.15
CA ARG A 87 -4.79 17.35 8.29
C ARG A 87 -4.01 17.20 9.59
N SER A 88 -4.72 17.28 10.71
CA SER A 88 -4.13 17.01 12.02
C SER A 88 -3.66 15.57 12.15
N ILE A 89 -2.49 15.38 12.73
CA ILE A 89 -1.80 14.11 12.93
C ILE A 89 -1.85 13.77 14.42
N ALA A 90 -2.32 12.56 14.73
CA ALA A 90 -2.45 12.11 16.13
C ALA A 90 -1.08 11.93 16.81
N CYS A 91 -0.07 11.48 16.05
CA CYS A 91 1.29 11.30 16.56
C CYS A 91 2.32 11.64 15.47
N PRO A 92 2.92 12.84 15.50
CA PRO A 92 4.04 13.18 14.63
C PRO A 92 5.34 12.56 15.14
N VAL A 93 6.12 11.98 14.24
CA VAL A 93 7.46 11.44 14.51
C VAL A 93 8.43 12.09 13.54
N VAL A 94 9.17 13.09 13.99
CA VAL A 94 10.15 13.80 13.17
C VAL A 94 11.52 13.18 13.34
N GLY A 95 12.10 12.66 12.25
CA GLY A 95 13.43 12.08 12.30
C GLY A 95 13.73 11.13 11.15
N ASP A 96 14.90 10.50 11.23
CA ASP A 96 15.32 9.48 10.28
C ASP A 96 14.46 8.21 10.39
N LEU A 97 13.95 7.74 9.24
CA LEU A 97 13.02 6.62 9.19
C LEU A 97 13.60 5.32 9.74
N LYS A 98 14.89 5.06 9.49
CA LYS A 98 15.55 3.84 9.97
C LYS A 98 15.58 3.83 11.50
N SER A 99 16.00 4.94 12.08
CA SER A 99 16.07 5.10 13.55
C SER A 99 14.69 5.02 14.19
N GLY A 100 13.70 5.70 13.62
CA GLY A 100 12.33 5.69 14.12
C GLY A 100 11.69 4.31 14.05
N LEU A 101 11.86 3.60 12.93
CA LEU A 101 11.34 2.23 12.78
C LEU A 101 12.03 1.25 13.73
N GLN A 102 13.36 1.38 13.94
CA GLN A 102 14.07 0.55 14.91
C GLN A 102 13.49 0.74 16.32
N MET A 103 13.23 1.99 16.73
CA MET A 103 12.59 2.27 18.02
C MET A 103 11.20 1.66 18.14
N LEU A 104 10.40 1.66 17.06
CA LEU A 104 9.10 0.98 17.05
C LEU A 104 9.29 -0.54 17.20
N ILE A 105 10.21 -1.13 16.46
CA ILE A 105 10.51 -2.58 16.52
C ILE A 105 10.94 -2.98 17.94
N ASP A 106 11.84 -2.21 18.56
CA ASP A 106 12.29 -2.46 19.93
C ASP A 106 11.12 -2.31 20.94
N GLY A 107 10.19 -1.40 20.65
CA GLY A 107 8.98 -1.20 21.45
C GLY A 107 8.02 -2.37 21.40
N LEU A 108 7.98 -3.13 20.30
CA LEU A 108 7.10 -4.30 20.15
C LEU A 108 7.38 -5.42 21.15
N GLU A 109 8.60 -5.49 21.69
CA GLU A 109 8.95 -6.47 22.73
C GLU A 109 8.14 -6.24 24.03
N LYS A 110 7.82 -4.97 24.32
CA LYS A 110 7.08 -4.57 25.53
C LYS A 110 5.58 -4.40 25.25
N THR A 111 5.25 -3.97 24.03
CA THR A 111 3.88 -3.67 23.61
C THR A 111 3.65 -4.29 22.24
N PRO A 112 3.36 -5.59 22.17
CA PRO A 112 3.07 -6.25 20.89
C PRO A 112 1.87 -5.62 20.22
N VAL A 113 2.01 -5.36 18.92
CA VAL A 113 0.94 -4.86 18.05
C VAL A 113 0.74 -5.86 16.93
N LYS A 114 -0.49 -6.23 16.66
CA LYS A 114 -0.89 -7.07 15.53
C LYS A 114 -2.20 -6.59 14.95
N ALA A 115 -2.36 -6.77 13.65
CA ALA A 115 -3.66 -6.56 13.01
C ALA A 115 -4.67 -7.62 13.49
N SER A 116 -5.95 -7.25 13.55
CA SER A 116 -7.04 -8.16 13.85
C SER A 116 -7.17 -9.22 12.75
N GLN A 117 -7.32 -10.50 13.14
CA GLN A 117 -7.47 -11.58 12.17
C GLN A 117 -8.72 -11.40 11.31
N ASP A 118 -9.83 -10.97 11.89
CA ASP A 118 -11.07 -10.71 11.13
C ASP A 118 -10.87 -9.63 10.06
N TRP A 119 -10.05 -8.62 10.34
CA TRP A 119 -9.73 -7.57 9.39
C TRP A 119 -8.82 -8.09 8.27
N LEU A 120 -7.80 -8.88 8.62
CA LEU A 120 -6.92 -9.53 7.63
C LEU A 120 -7.71 -10.45 6.69
N ASP A 121 -8.64 -11.24 7.23
CA ASP A 121 -9.50 -12.13 6.44
C ASP A 121 -10.43 -11.35 5.51
N ALA A 122 -10.97 -10.21 5.96
CA ALA A 122 -11.79 -9.33 5.13
C ALA A 122 -10.98 -8.70 3.98
N LEU A 123 -9.74 -8.24 4.23
CA LEU A 123 -8.85 -7.70 3.21
C LEU A 123 -8.46 -8.77 2.19
N LYS A 124 -8.16 -9.98 2.65
CA LYS A 124 -7.85 -11.12 1.79
C LYS A 124 -9.02 -11.46 0.87
N ALA A 125 -10.23 -11.56 1.41
CA ALA A 125 -11.44 -11.85 0.62
C ALA A 125 -11.70 -10.76 -0.44
N ASP A 126 -11.51 -9.47 -0.12
CA ASP A 126 -11.66 -8.39 -1.09
C ASP A 126 -10.55 -8.42 -2.16
N THR A 127 -9.32 -8.77 -1.78
CA THR A 127 -8.20 -8.99 -2.71
C THR A 127 -8.53 -10.10 -3.70
N GLU A 128 -8.95 -11.25 -3.23
CA GLU A 128 -9.32 -12.41 -4.08
C GLU A 128 -10.43 -12.03 -5.06
N LYS A 129 -11.51 -11.41 -4.57
CA LYS A 129 -12.62 -10.92 -5.39
C LYS A 129 -12.19 -9.92 -6.47
N ASN A 130 -11.28 -9.01 -6.15
CA ASN A 130 -10.79 -8.02 -7.11
C ASN A 130 -9.85 -8.67 -8.14
N ASN A 131 -8.98 -9.58 -7.72
CA ASN A 131 -8.10 -10.34 -8.61
C ASN A 131 -8.90 -11.19 -9.62
N GLU A 132 -10.00 -11.83 -9.19
CA GLU A 132 -10.91 -12.54 -10.10
C GLU A 132 -11.50 -11.61 -11.16
N LYS A 133 -11.96 -10.42 -10.76
CA LYS A 133 -12.48 -9.42 -11.71
C LYS A 133 -11.42 -8.96 -12.71
N PHE A 134 -10.19 -8.72 -12.25
CA PHE A 134 -9.08 -8.36 -13.12
C PHE A 134 -8.72 -9.49 -14.08
N ALA A 135 -8.68 -10.74 -13.60
CA ALA A 135 -8.42 -11.90 -14.44
C ALA A 135 -9.42 -12.01 -15.61
N VAL A 136 -10.71 -11.79 -15.35
CA VAL A 136 -11.73 -11.77 -16.41
C VAL A 136 -11.46 -10.66 -17.44
N ARG A 137 -11.11 -9.46 -17.01
CA ARG A 137 -10.82 -8.33 -17.90
C ARG A 137 -9.57 -8.57 -18.74
N LEU A 138 -8.48 -9.04 -18.11
CA LEU A 138 -7.20 -9.32 -18.78
C LEU A 138 -7.29 -10.44 -19.83
N ASN A 139 -8.22 -11.39 -19.64
CA ASN A 139 -8.46 -12.49 -20.57
C ASN A 139 -9.59 -12.24 -21.58
N SER A 140 -10.09 -11.02 -21.68
CA SER A 140 -11.15 -10.66 -22.63
C SER A 140 -10.63 -10.68 -24.07
N ASP A 141 -11.44 -11.26 -24.98
CA ASP A 141 -11.17 -11.30 -26.44
C ASP A 141 -12.00 -10.26 -27.22
N LYS A 142 -12.42 -9.19 -26.55
CA LYS A 142 -13.29 -8.15 -27.13
C LYS A 142 -12.62 -7.50 -28.36
N VAL A 143 -13.41 -7.30 -29.43
CA VAL A 143 -13.04 -6.55 -30.63
C VAL A 143 -13.99 -5.35 -30.79
N PRO A 144 -13.47 -4.12 -31.00
CA PRO A 144 -12.05 -3.75 -31.03
C PRO A 144 -11.38 -3.94 -29.68
N MET A 145 -10.05 -4.18 -29.71
CA MET A 145 -9.25 -4.38 -28.51
C MET A 145 -9.33 -3.18 -27.57
N GLY A 146 -9.65 -3.44 -26.32
CA GLY A 146 -9.64 -2.43 -25.26
C GLY A 146 -8.34 -2.42 -24.47
N HIS A 147 -8.20 -1.47 -23.56
CA HIS A 147 -7.02 -1.31 -22.69
C HIS A 147 -6.66 -2.61 -21.94
N TRP A 148 -7.62 -3.23 -21.28
CA TRP A 148 -7.40 -4.48 -20.55
C TRP A 148 -6.92 -5.65 -21.40
N ASN A 149 -7.36 -5.73 -22.66
CA ASN A 149 -6.87 -6.76 -23.59
C ASN A 149 -5.38 -6.56 -23.91
N ALA A 150 -4.95 -5.29 -24.08
CA ALA A 150 -3.55 -4.96 -24.31
C ALA A 150 -2.70 -5.31 -23.08
N LEU A 151 -3.14 -4.95 -21.88
CA LEU A 151 -2.47 -5.31 -20.63
C LEU A 151 -2.39 -6.84 -20.46
N GLY A 152 -3.46 -7.56 -20.78
CA GLY A 152 -3.46 -9.02 -20.74
C GLY A 152 -2.45 -9.66 -21.70
N ALA A 153 -2.26 -9.08 -22.88
CA ALA A 153 -1.24 -9.52 -23.83
C ALA A 153 0.18 -9.25 -23.29
N ILE A 154 0.42 -8.07 -22.72
CA ILE A 154 1.69 -7.71 -22.08
C ILE A 154 1.98 -8.66 -20.93
N LYS A 155 0.99 -8.93 -20.06
CA LYS A 155 1.14 -9.87 -18.94
C LYS A 155 1.56 -11.26 -19.41
N LYS A 156 0.99 -11.79 -20.50
CA LYS A 156 1.36 -13.09 -21.06
C LYS A 156 2.82 -13.13 -21.51
N VAL A 157 3.38 -12.02 -21.98
CA VAL A 157 4.80 -11.90 -22.32
C VAL A 157 5.65 -11.86 -21.07
N TYR A 158 5.26 -11.05 -20.11
CA TYR A 158 5.95 -10.94 -18.82
C TYR A 158 6.01 -12.28 -18.07
N ASP A 159 4.89 -12.98 -17.96
CA ASP A 159 4.82 -14.26 -17.24
C ASP A 159 5.76 -15.34 -17.82
N LYS A 160 6.10 -15.22 -19.10
CA LYS A 160 7.04 -16.11 -19.79
C LYS A 160 8.51 -15.70 -19.68
N ASN A 161 8.78 -14.47 -19.28
CA ASN A 161 10.11 -13.86 -19.28
C ASN A 161 10.34 -13.12 -17.96
N GLN A 162 10.63 -13.86 -16.90
CA GLN A 162 10.76 -13.30 -15.54
C GLN A 162 12.00 -12.41 -15.34
N ASP A 163 12.97 -12.45 -16.25
CA ASP A 163 14.22 -11.67 -16.18
C ASP A 163 14.15 -10.33 -16.92
N ILE A 164 12.95 -9.83 -17.20
CA ILE A 164 12.75 -8.54 -17.86
C ILE A 164 12.37 -7.44 -16.87
N TYR A 165 12.82 -6.23 -17.17
CA TYR A 165 12.37 -5.02 -16.49
C TYR A 165 11.27 -4.35 -17.30
N ILE A 166 10.18 -3.97 -16.63
CA ILE A 166 9.11 -3.20 -17.26
C ILE A 166 9.30 -1.74 -16.87
N CYS A 167 9.43 -0.88 -17.89
CA CYS A 167 9.37 0.57 -17.71
C CYS A 167 8.10 1.07 -18.40
N ASN A 168 7.23 1.72 -17.65
CA ASN A 168 6.04 2.36 -18.19
C ASN A 168 6.05 3.86 -17.90
N GLU A 169 5.35 4.61 -18.72
CA GLU A 169 5.18 6.04 -18.59
C GLU A 169 3.76 6.40 -19.04
N GLY A 170 3.21 7.45 -18.46
CA GLY A 170 1.87 7.96 -18.76
C GLY A 170 0.87 7.79 -17.62
N ALA A 171 -0.08 8.74 -17.51
CA ALA A 171 -1.02 8.79 -16.40
C ALA A 171 -1.94 7.57 -16.35
N ASN A 172 -2.58 7.21 -17.46
CA ASN A 172 -3.56 6.12 -17.49
C ASN A 172 -2.96 4.72 -17.30
N SER A 173 -1.69 4.52 -17.66
CA SER A 173 -1.01 3.25 -17.48
C SER A 173 -0.42 3.04 -16.08
N LEU A 174 -0.45 4.08 -15.25
CA LEU A 174 -0.03 4.01 -13.84
C LEU A 174 -1.20 3.73 -12.88
N ASP A 175 -2.43 3.99 -13.34
CA ASP A 175 -3.65 3.85 -12.53
C ASP A 175 -4.32 2.47 -12.69
N ASP A 176 -3.86 1.65 -13.64
CA ASP A 176 -4.31 0.29 -13.95
C ASP A 176 -3.26 -0.73 -13.49
#